data_86becafb0d19209b6d7d58aa7ea0295d
#
_entry.id   86becafb0d19209b6d7d58aa7ea0295d
#
_cell.length_a   1.000
_cell.length_b   1.000
_cell.length_c   1.000
_cell.angle_alpha   90.00
_cell.angle_beta   90.00
_cell.angle_gamma   90.00
#
_symmetry.space_group_name_H-M   'P 1'
#
loop_
_entity.id
_entity.type
_entity.pdbx_description
1 polymer ?
#
loop_
_entity_poly.entity_id
_entity_poly.type
_entity_poly.pdbx_seq_one_letter_code
_entity_poly.pdbx_strand_id
1 'polypeptide(L)'
;VIFEKFQSPALAGFAVVAHWVPFLLFSVHAGALADKFDPRRVIQLGMLFFVIVSLAWGFLFYSDTLEMWHAIVLLVIHGLAGALWAPAAYMLVHDIVGGEELQSGVRLTATSRTLGVLLGPAIGGGLLLLVGPAWGIIINAAIYLPFTIWLWKAPYGPAYRHKQLGTQHGRTQNELPTRAIRGFSDIFQTFKDVANNRVIISMTLLAGAVSLFVGNAYQAQMPEFASDLGATEATFRYTALLTAGAAGALAAGIILEIRSLMLPQARTAFVQVLLWCCLITGFALTNSFYLALIFLFFAGFLELSFNSMTQTLVQLRAPDQIRGRVIGLFTSSSLGLKTFSGI
;
A
#
# COMPACT_ATOMS: atom_id res chain seq x y z
N VAL A 1 15.55 9.45 12.54
CA VAL A 1 15.96 10.77 12.01
C VAL A 1 15.05 11.88 12.58
N ILE A 2 13.71 11.92 12.25
CA ILE A 2 12.81 12.99 12.76
C ILE A 2 12.72 12.96 14.29
N PHE A 3 12.48 11.78 14.88
CA PHE A 3 12.40 11.61 16.33
C PHE A 3 13.72 11.99 17.02
N GLU A 4 14.85 11.61 16.46
CA GLU A 4 16.19 11.94 16.99
C GLU A 4 16.44 13.45 17.00
N LYS A 5 16.01 14.18 15.95
CA LYS A 5 16.22 15.64 15.88
C LYS A 5 15.28 16.41 16.83
N PHE A 6 14.00 16.03 16.88
CA PHE A 6 13.00 16.83 17.61
C PHE A 6 12.63 16.26 18.98
N GLN A 7 12.99 15.02 19.29
CA GLN A 7 12.68 14.31 20.55
C GLN A 7 11.19 14.41 20.94
N SER A 8 10.29 14.47 19.92
CA SER A 8 8.86 14.70 20.10
C SER A 8 8.05 13.44 19.77
N PRO A 9 7.48 12.74 20.77
CA PRO A 9 6.55 11.62 20.56
C PRO A 9 5.31 12.05 19.79
N ALA A 10 4.82 13.27 20.02
CA ALA A 10 3.66 13.83 19.32
C ALA A 10 3.92 13.95 17.81
N LEU A 11 5.13 14.39 17.40
CA LEU A 11 5.50 14.47 15.99
C LEU A 11 5.65 13.09 15.35
N ALA A 12 6.13 12.11 16.09
CA ALA A 12 6.18 10.72 15.62
C ALA A 12 4.77 10.14 15.40
N GLY A 13 3.84 10.35 16.34
CA GLY A 13 2.43 10.00 16.16
C GLY A 13 1.78 10.74 14.99
N PHE A 14 2.04 12.05 14.86
CA PHE A 14 1.57 12.84 13.72
C PHE A 14 2.08 12.31 12.39
N ALA A 15 3.32 11.81 12.31
CA ALA A 15 3.84 11.23 11.08
C ALA A 15 3.03 10.01 10.59
N VAL A 16 2.53 9.17 11.52
CA VAL A 16 1.64 8.05 11.21
C VAL A 16 0.31 8.55 10.67
N VAL A 17 -0.29 9.53 11.35
CA VAL A 17 -1.57 10.15 10.94
C VAL A 17 -1.42 10.83 9.58
N ALA A 18 -0.37 11.65 9.39
CA ALA A 18 -0.10 12.34 8.15
C ALA A 18 0.14 11.40 6.96
N HIS A 19 0.63 10.18 7.22
CA HIS A 19 0.82 9.16 6.19
C HIS A 19 -0.50 8.50 5.76
N TRP A 20 -1.38 8.14 6.70
CA TRP A 20 -2.56 7.32 6.40
C TRP A 20 -3.85 8.12 6.18
N VAL A 21 -4.05 9.27 6.83
CA VAL A 21 -5.25 10.11 6.66
C VAL A 21 -5.48 10.53 5.20
N PRO A 22 -4.46 10.91 4.42
CA PRO A 22 -4.65 11.21 3.00
C PRO A 22 -5.23 10.05 2.20
N PHE A 23 -4.91 8.80 2.53
CA PHE A 23 -5.52 7.64 1.88
C PHE A 23 -7.02 7.55 2.20
N LEU A 24 -7.42 7.83 3.44
CA LEU A 24 -8.82 7.81 3.83
C LEU A 24 -9.63 8.86 3.07
N LEU A 25 -9.11 10.07 2.95
CA LEU A 25 -9.84 11.23 2.42
C LEU A 25 -9.76 11.35 0.89
N PHE A 26 -8.62 11.00 0.29
CA PHE A 26 -8.33 11.35 -1.09
C PHE A 26 -8.20 10.16 -2.06
N SER A 27 -8.17 8.90 -1.59
CA SER A 27 -8.01 7.76 -2.50
C SER A 27 -9.12 7.63 -3.54
N VAL A 28 -10.38 7.94 -3.19
CA VAL A 28 -11.50 7.93 -4.17
C VAL A 28 -11.32 9.03 -5.21
N HIS A 29 -10.85 10.21 -4.80
CA HIS A 29 -10.55 11.32 -5.72
C HIS A 29 -9.37 10.99 -6.63
N ALA A 30 -8.33 10.38 -6.09
CA ALA A 30 -7.18 9.91 -6.86
C ALA A 30 -7.60 8.82 -7.87
N GLY A 31 -8.49 7.92 -7.47
CA GLY A 31 -9.12 6.95 -8.36
C GLY A 31 -9.95 7.62 -9.46
N ALA A 32 -10.71 8.67 -9.11
CA ALA A 32 -11.45 9.46 -10.09
C ALA A 32 -10.54 10.20 -11.09
N LEU A 33 -9.39 10.66 -10.64
CA LEU A 33 -8.37 11.23 -11.53
C LEU A 33 -7.83 10.17 -12.48
N ALA A 34 -7.56 8.94 -11.98
CA ALA A 34 -7.07 7.84 -12.78
C ALA A 34 -8.13 7.28 -13.76
N ASP A 35 -9.44 7.41 -13.46
CA ASP A 35 -10.53 7.13 -14.41
C ASP A 35 -10.57 8.16 -15.55
N LYS A 36 -10.31 9.43 -15.23
CA LYS A 36 -10.42 10.55 -16.17
C LYS A 36 -9.15 10.76 -17.00
N PHE A 37 -8.01 10.60 -16.39
CA PHE A 37 -6.70 10.83 -16.99
C PHE A 37 -5.93 9.51 -17.11
N ASP A 38 -4.85 9.53 -17.88
CA ASP A 38 -3.96 8.39 -18.00
C ASP A 38 -3.37 8.03 -16.61
N PRO A 39 -3.58 6.80 -16.09
CA PRO A 39 -3.05 6.39 -14.80
C PRO A 39 -1.54 6.59 -14.67
N ARG A 40 -0.78 6.47 -15.78
CA ARG A 40 0.66 6.73 -15.79
C ARG A 40 1.00 8.16 -15.40
N ARG A 41 0.17 9.14 -15.83
CA ARG A 41 0.37 10.56 -15.50
C ARG A 41 0.02 10.86 -14.04
N VAL A 42 -1.02 10.21 -13.52
CA VAL A 42 -1.37 10.33 -12.10
C VAL A 42 -0.27 9.74 -11.22
N ILE A 43 0.29 8.58 -11.60
CA ILE A 43 1.44 7.98 -10.92
C ILE A 43 2.65 8.93 -10.98
N GLN A 44 2.98 9.48 -12.16
CA GLN A 44 4.11 10.42 -12.31
C GLN A 44 3.96 11.66 -11.44
N LEU A 45 2.73 12.18 -11.30
CA LEU A 45 2.46 13.31 -10.40
C LEU A 45 2.73 12.92 -8.94
N GLY A 46 2.26 11.76 -8.49
CA GLY A 46 2.55 11.25 -7.14
C GLY A 46 4.07 11.06 -6.91
N MET A 47 4.77 10.48 -7.90
CA MET A 47 6.23 10.31 -7.83
C MET A 47 6.97 11.64 -7.79
N LEU A 48 6.50 12.64 -8.54
CA LEU A 48 7.08 13.99 -8.49
C LEU A 48 6.98 14.59 -7.08
N PHE A 49 5.84 14.44 -6.41
CA PHE A 49 5.70 14.87 -5.02
C PHE A 49 6.66 14.13 -4.09
N PHE A 50 6.86 12.81 -4.25
CA PHE A 50 7.85 12.08 -3.46
C PHE A 50 9.27 12.60 -3.70
N VAL A 51 9.64 12.88 -4.94
CA VAL A 51 10.95 13.48 -5.29
C VAL A 51 11.11 14.85 -4.63
N ILE A 52 10.12 15.74 -4.78
CA ILE A 52 10.16 17.09 -4.20
C ILE A 52 10.30 17.02 -2.67
N VAL A 53 9.50 16.18 -2.02
CA VAL A 53 9.55 16.00 -0.56
C VAL A 53 10.91 15.45 -0.12
N SER A 54 11.46 14.46 -0.82
CA SER A 54 12.77 13.89 -0.49
C SER A 54 13.89 14.92 -0.68
N LEU A 55 13.86 15.70 -1.77
CA LEU A 55 14.84 16.75 -1.99
C LEU A 55 14.73 17.88 -0.94
N ALA A 56 13.50 18.28 -0.59
CA ALA A 56 13.26 19.28 0.45
C ALA A 56 13.79 18.82 1.82
N TRP A 57 13.50 17.56 2.21
CA TRP A 57 14.07 16.97 3.42
C TRP A 57 15.60 16.96 3.38
N GLY A 58 16.20 16.47 2.29
CA GLY A 58 17.65 16.41 2.14
C GLY A 58 18.30 17.78 2.24
N PHE A 59 17.72 18.80 1.58
CA PHE A 59 18.20 20.18 1.63
C PHE A 59 18.10 20.78 3.03
N LEU A 60 16.96 20.62 3.72
CA LEU A 60 16.76 21.14 5.08
C LEU A 60 17.67 20.46 6.11
N PHE A 61 17.97 19.17 5.93
CA PHE A 61 18.98 18.50 6.75
C PHE A 61 20.41 18.97 6.43
N TYR A 62 20.72 19.19 5.16
CA TYR A 62 22.04 19.67 4.72
C TYR A 62 22.35 21.09 5.22
N SER A 63 21.36 21.98 5.16
CA SER A 63 21.48 23.37 5.59
C SER A 63 21.30 23.57 7.10
N ASP A 64 20.96 22.51 7.84
CA ASP A 64 20.57 22.55 9.25
C ASP A 64 19.47 23.55 9.62
N THR A 65 18.60 23.83 8.64
CA THR A 65 17.47 24.77 8.78
C THR A 65 16.13 24.06 9.04
N LEU A 66 16.16 22.76 9.31
CA LEU A 66 14.95 21.97 9.53
C LEU A 66 14.26 22.36 10.83
N GLU A 67 13.06 22.91 10.71
CA GLU A 67 12.15 23.21 11.81
C GLU A 67 10.95 22.26 11.84
N MET A 68 10.21 22.24 12.96
CA MET A 68 9.08 21.32 13.16
C MET A 68 7.97 21.53 12.12
N TRP A 69 7.66 22.76 11.75
CA TRP A 69 6.62 23.05 10.76
C TRP A 69 6.99 22.55 9.35
N HIS A 70 8.27 22.59 8.97
CA HIS A 70 8.74 21.96 7.72
C HIS A 70 8.43 20.47 7.74
N ALA A 71 8.72 19.78 8.87
CA ALA A 71 8.44 18.36 9.02
C ALA A 71 6.94 18.05 8.85
N ILE A 72 6.07 18.84 9.49
CA ILE A 72 4.61 18.70 9.40
C ILE A 72 4.15 18.82 7.94
N VAL A 73 4.55 19.89 7.24
CA VAL A 73 4.14 20.12 5.84
C VAL A 73 4.63 19.01 4.92
N LEU A 74 5.90 18.62 5.03
CA LEU A 74 6.49 17.58 4.18
C LEU A 74 5.87 16.20 4.43
N LEU A 75 5.52 15.87 5.68
CA LEU A 75 4.82 14.62 6.00
C LEU A 75 3.41 14.58 5.39
N VAL A 76 2.67 15.69 5.40
CA VAL A 76 1.35 15.77 4.77
C VAL A 76 1.45 15.60 3.26
N ILE A 77 2.41 16.31 2.61
CA ILE A 77 2.62 16.20 1.16
C ILE A 77 3.03 14.76 0.79
N HIS A 78 3.88 14.11 1.60
CA HIS A 78 4.26 12.71 1.41
C HIS A 78 3.05 11.77 1.45
N GLY A 79 2.16 11.94 2.44
CA GLY A 79 0.93 11.16 2.53
C GLY A 79 -0.01 11.38 1.33
N LEU A 80 -0.16 12.63 0.88
CA LEU A 80 -0.93 12.97 -0.33
C LEU A 80 -0.34 12.32 -1.59
N ALA A 81 0.99 12.31 -1.73
CA ALA A 81 1.68 11.63 -2.82
C ALA A 81 1.33 10.13 -2.87
N GLY A 82 1.33 9.47 -1.71
CA GLY A 82 0.94 8.07 -1.59
C GLY A 82 -0.53 7.83 -1.96
N ALA A 83 -1.44 8.69 -1.50
CA ALA A 83 -2.86 8.59 -1.81
C ALA A 83 -3.16 8.79 -3.31
N LEU A 84 -2.40 9.64 -4.01
CA LEU A 84 -2.48 9.81 -5.46
C LEU A 84 -1.94 8.59 -6.21
N TRP A 85 -0.79 8.09 -5.76
CA TRP A 85 -0.06 7.02 -6.44
C TRP A 85 -0.82 5.68 -6.38
N ALA A 86 -1.34 5.28 -5.22
CA ALA A 86 -1.78 3.90 -4.99
C ALA A 86 -2.95 3.44 -5.87
N PRO A 87 -4.10 4.16 -5.99
CA PRO A 87 -5.19 3.72 -6.86
C PRO A 87 -4.79 3.67 -8.33
N ALA A 88 -4.00 4.63 -8.80
CA ALA A 88 -3.52 4.68 -10.18
C ALA A 88 -2.53 3.54 -10.48
N ALA A 89 -1.65 3.20 -9.54
CA ALA A 89 -0.73 2.07 -9.67
C ALA A 89 -1.48 0.73 -9.75
N TYR A 90 -2.53 0.55 -8.94
CA TYR A 90 -3.36 -0.65 -9.00
C TYR A 90 -4.12 -0.77 -10.32
N MET A 91 -4.61 0.35 -10.88
CA MET A 91 -5.20 0.37 -12.23
C MET A 91 -4.17 -0.01 -13.29
N LEU A 92 -2.94 0.51 -13.19
CA LEU A 92 -1.89 0.23 -14.15
C LEU A 92 -1.51 -1.26 -14.17
N VAL A 93 -1.52 -1.94 -13.02
CA VAL A 93 -1.30 -3.41 -12.97
C VAL A 93 -2.34 -4.13 -13.84
N HIS A 94 -3.62 -3.77 -13.71
CA HIS A 94 -4.68 -4.34 -14.55
C HIS A 94 -4.45 -4.05 -16.04
N ASP A 95 -3.99 -2.85 -16.39
CA ASP A 95 -3.71 -2.46 -17.77
C ASP A 95 -2.54 -3.24 -18.38
N ILE A 96 -1.57 -3.66 -17.57
CA ILE A 96 -0.38 -4.40 -17.99
C ILE A 96 -0.70 -5.88 -18.20
N VAL A 97 -1.34 -6.52 -17.22
CA VAL A 97 -1.50 -7.97 -17.21
C VAL A 97 -2.86 -8.45 -17.70
N GLY A 98 -3.85 -7.56 -17.81
CA GLY A 98 -5.23 -7.93 -18.15
C GLY A 98 -5.97 -8.59 -17.01
N GLY A 99 -7.25 -8.96 -17.24
CA GLY A 99 -8.10 -9.56 -16.22
C GLY A 99 -7.74 -11.01 -15.87
N GLU A 100 -7.23 -11.77 -16.84
CA GLU A 100 -6.88 -13.20 -16.65
C GLU A 100 -5.69 -13.38 -15.70
N GLU A 101 -4.64 -12.55 -15.86
CA GLU A 101 -3.42 -12.60 -15.05
C GLU A 101 -3.43 -11.59 -13.89
N LEU A 102 -4.56 -10.94 -13.62
CA LEU A 102 -4.64 -9.87 -12.61
C LEU A 102 -4.24 -10.37 -11.22
N GLN A 103 -4.62 -11.58 -10.84
CA GLN A 103 -4.26 -12.15 -9.54
C GLN A 103 -2.75 -12.31 -9.39
N SER A 104 -2.07 -12.79 -10.43
CA SER A 104 -0.61 -12.88 -10.48
C SER A 104 0.04 -11.50 -10.37
N GLY A 105 -0.39 -10.53 -11.18
CA GLY A 105 0.12 -9.17 -11.15
C GLY A 105 -0.04 -8.48 -9.79
N VAL A 106 -1.19 -8.63 -9.14
CA VAL A 106 -1.46 -8.09 -7.80
C VAL A 106 -0.56 -8.78 -6.76
N ARG A 107 -0.39 -10.10 -6.84
CA ARG A 107 0.44 -10.88 -5.91
C ARG A 107 1.91 -10.51 -6.05
N LEU A 108 2.44 -10.40 -7.27
CA LEU A 108 3.82 -9.96 -7.53
C LEU A 108 4.07 -8.55 -6.99
N THR A 109 3.12 -7.64 -7.18
CA THR A 109 3.20 -6.26 -6.63
C THR A 109 3.22 -6.27 -5.10
N ALA A 110 2.37 -7.07 -4.46
CA ALA A 110 2.34 -7.22 -3.00
C ALA A 110 3.64 -7.84 -2.47
N THR A 111 4.18 -8.85 -3.14
CA THR A 111 5.46 -9.50 -2.79
C THR A 111 6.62 -8.52 -2.91
N SER A 112 6.69 -7.75 -4.00
CA SER A 112 7.71 -6.70 -4.19
C SER A 112 7.64 -5.64 -3.09
N ARG A 113 6.43 -5.23 -2.70
CA ARG A 113 6.24 -4.30 -1.58
C ARG A 113 6.74 -4.89 -0.26
N THR A 114 6.45 -6.16 0.01
CA THR A 114 6.93 -6.86 1.22
C THR A 114 8.45 -6.94 1.25
N LEU A 115 9.10 -7.23 0.10
CA LEU A 115 10.56 -7.17 -0.03
C LEU A 115 11.09 -5.78 0.30
N GLY A 116 10.44 -4.72 -0.21
CA GLY A 116 10.81 -3.33 0.11
C GLY A 116 10.70 -3.02 1.60
N VAL A 117 9.66 -3.49 2.28
CA VAL A 117 9.49 -3.32 3.73
C VAL A 117 10.56 -4.08 4.52
N LEU A 118 10.94 -5.28 4.09
CA LEU A 118 11.95 -6.11 4.76
C LEU A 118 13.38 -5.57 4.54
N LEU A 119 13.73 -5.23 3.31
CA LEU A 119 15.10 -4.80 2.95
C LEU A 119 15.32 -3.29 3.16
N GLY A 120 14.24 -2.50 3.13
CA GLY A 120 14.28 -1.04 3.22
C GLY A 120 15.03 -0.52 4.44
N PRO A 121 14.73 -0.96 5.67
CA PRO A 121 15.45 -0.51 6.87
C PRO A 121 16.96 -0.82 6.84
N ALA A 122 17.35 -1.98 6.32
CA ALA A 122 18.75 -2.37 6.22
C ALA A 122 19.49 -1.52 5.18
N ILE A 123 18.91 -1.33 4.01
CA ILE A 123 19.50 -0.51 2.94
C ILE A 123 19.50 0.97 3.34
N GLY A 124 18.37 1.47 3.86
CA GLY A 124 18.25 2.86 4.32
C GLY A 124 19.16 3.17 5.51
N GLY A 125 19.23 2.27 6.50
CA GLY A 125 20.15 2.39 7.62
C GLY A 125 21.60 2.37 7.18
N GLY A 126 21.98 1.47 6.26
CA GLY A 126 23.30 1.44 5.66
C GLY A 126 23.67 2.75 4.95
N LEU A 127 22.75 3.31 4.15
CA LEU A 127 22.96 4.62 3.50
C LEU A 127 23.15 5.74 4.53
N LEU A 128 22.33 5.79 5.58
CA LEU A 128 22.46 6.79 6.65
C LEU A 128 23.82 6.72 7.34
N LEU A 129 24.34 5.51 7.57
CA LEU A 129 25.66 5.32 8.18
C LEU A 129 26.81 5.69 7.25
N LEU A 130 26.68 5.40 5.94
CA LEU A 130 27.77 5.61 4.97
C LEU A 130 27.88 7.07 4.51
N VAL A 131 26.72 7.72 4.25
CA VAL A 131 26.69 9.07 3.61
C VAL A 131 25.99 10.13 4.46
N GLY A 132 25.48 9.77 5.62
CA GLY A 132 24.73 10.66 6.51
C GLY A 132 23.27 10.90 6.07
N PRO A 133 22.46 11.53 6.95
CA PRO A 133 21.01 11.66 6.72
C PRO A 133 20.67 12.54 5.51
N ALA A 134 21.37 13.64 5.30
CA ALA A 134 21.08 14.55 4.18
C ALA A 134 21.26 13.86 2.82
N TRP A 135 22.43 13.24 2.60
CA TRP A 135 22.72 12.54 1.34
C TRP A 135 21.92 11.25 1.20
N GLY A 136 21.68 10.51 2.27
CA GLY A 136 20.82 9.31 2.24
C GLY A 136 19.41 9.64 1.73
N ILE A 137 18.83 10.77 2.16
CA ILE A 137 17.50 11.20 1.72
C ILE A 137 17.55 11.75 0.29
N ILE A 138 18.61 12.45 -0.13
CA ILE A 138 18.78 12.90 -1.51
C ILE A 138 18.90 11.70 -2.48
N ILE A 139 19.66 10.68 -2.10
CA ILE A 139 19.77 9.43 -2.88
C ILE A 139 18.41 8.75 -2.98
N ASN A 140 17.58 8.76 -1.91
CA ASN A 140 16.21 8.24 -1.97
C ASN A 140 15.37 8.95 -3.05
N ALA A 141 15.55 10.27 -3.27
CA ALA A 141 14.87 10.98 -4.36
C ALA A 141 15.25 10.39 -5.74
N ALA A 142 16.51 10.01 -5.93
CA ALA A 142 16.98 9.43 -7.20
C ALA A 142 16.38 8.05 -7.46
N ILE A 143 16.00 7.28 -6.43
CA ILE A 143 15.37 5.94 -6.57
C ILE A 143 14.01 6.02 -7.25
N TYR A 144 13.27 7.13 -7.13
CA TYR A 144 11.99 7.31 -7.81
C TYR A 144 12.11 7.59 -9.31
N LEU A 145 13.25 8.10 -9.78
CA LEU A 145 13.42 8.58 -11.16
C LEU A 145 13.34 7.46 -12.22
N PRO A 146 13.99 6.29 -12.06
CA PRO A 146 13.95 5.24 -13.09
C PRO A 146 12.52 4.82 -13.45
N PHE A 147 11.68 4.59 -12.44
CA PHE A 147 10.28 4.23 -12.65
C PHE A 147 9.48 5.37 -13.27
N THR A 148 9.68 6.60 -12.81
CA THR A 148 9.01 7.79 -13.34
C THR A 148 9.35 8.02 -14.82
N ILE A 149 10.62 7.84 -15.19
CA ILE A 149 11.10 7.96 -16.58
C ILE A 149 10.56 6.81 -17.46
N TRP A 150 10.57 5.58 -16.92
CA TRP A 150 10.01 4.43 -17.62
C TRP A 150 8.54 4.63 -17.98
N LEU A 151 7.73 5.19 -17.06
CA LEU A 151 6.31 5.46 -17.30
C LEU A 151 6.06 6.42 -18.48
N TRP A 152 7.02 7.25 -18.84
CA TRP A 152 6.90 8.13 -20.03
C TRP A 152 6.86 7.36 -21.34
N LYS A 153 7.65 6.27 -21.42
CA LYS A 153 7.82 5.46 -22.60
C LYS A 153 7.01 4.16 -22.57
N ALA A 154 6.43 3.82 -21.42
CA ALA A 154 5.72 2.56 -21.23
C ALA A 154 4.53 2.45 -22.21
N PRO A 155 4.42 1.34 -22.98
CA PRO A 155 3.40 1.14 -24.01
C PRO A 155 2.06 0.68 -23.40
N TYR A 156 1.57 1.39 -22.37
CA TYR A 156 0.36 1.08 -21.64
C TYR A 156 -0.51 2.33 -21.49
N GLY A 157 -1.71 2.14 -20.97
CA GLY A 157 -2.67 3.23 -20.73
C GLY A 157 -3.70 3.40 -21.85
N PRO A 158 -4.63 4.36 -21.69
CA PRO A 158 -5.79 4.49 -22.57
C PRO A 158 -5.45 4.65 -24.06
N ALA A 159 -4.51 5.51 -24.38
CA ALA A 159 -4.09 5.75 -25.77
C ALA A 159 -3.50 4.52 -26.47
N TYR A 160 -2.80 3.68 -25.73
CA TYR A 160 -2.23 2.43 -26.25
C TYR A 160 -3.32 1.37 -26.47
N ARG A 161 -4.26 1.24 -25.54
CA ARG A 161 -5.42 0.35 -25.67
C ARG A 161 -6.25 0.71 -26.90
N HIS A 162 -6.51 1.99 -27.14
CA HIS A 162 -7.23 2.46 -28.35
C HIS A 162 -6.51 2.06 -29.64
N LYS A 163 -5.19 2.17 -29.66
CA LYS A 163 -4.40 1.78 -30.83
C LYS A 163 -4.44 0.27 -31.11
N GLN A 164 -4.37 -0.58 -30.08
CA GLN A 164 -4.47 -2.03 -30.23
C GLN A 164 -5.88 -2.49 -30.65
N LEU A 165 -6.92 -1.93 -30.06
CA LEU A 165 -8.32 -2.26 -30.38
C LEU A 165 -8.72 -1.76 -31.76
N GLY A 166 -8.25 -0.58 -32.18
CA GLY A 166 -8.48 -0.02 -33.51
C GLY A 166 -7.85 -0.83 -34.64
N THR A 167 -6.81 -1.61 -34.35
CA THR A 167 -6.17 -2.50 -35.33
C THR A 167 -6.90 -3.84 -35.46
N GLN A 168 -7.68 -4.25 -34.47
CA GLN A 168 -8.38 -5.55 -34.46
C GLN A 168 -9.86 -5.49 -34.83
N HIS A 169 -10.53 -4.39 -34.57
CA HIS A 169 -11.98 -4.25 -34.87
C HIS A 169 -12.27 -2.81 -35.26
N GLY A 170 -12.76 -2.57 -36.48
CA GLY A 170 -13.28 -1.28 -36.94
C GLY A 170 -14.55 -0.78 -36.22
N ARG A 171 -14.62 -1.00 -34.90
CA ARG A 171 -15.65 -0.45 -34.04
C ARG A 171 -15.10 0.78 -33.33
N THR A 172 -15.61 1.93 -33.75
CA THR A 172 -15.66 3.13 -32.89
C THR A 172 -16.31 2.74 -31.56
N GLN A 173 -15.49 2.41 -30.56
CA GLN A 173 -15.99 2.45 -29.20
C GLN A 173 -16.30 3.92 -28.91
N ASN A 174 -17.60 4.25 -28.84
CA ASN A 174 -18.05 5.48 -28.21
C ASN A 174 -17.28 5.59 -26.89
N GLU A 175 -16.49 6.66 -26.77
CA GLU A 175 -15.85 7.01 -25.50
C GLU A 175 -16.97 7.05 -24.46
N LEU A 176 -16.98 6.05 -23.56
CA LEU A 176 -17.95 6.04 -22.47
C LEU A 176 -17.71 7.32 -21.66
N PRO A 177 -18.73 8.17 -21.48
CA PRO A 177 -18.55 9.47 -20.86
C PRO A 177 -17.95 9.27 -19.46
N THR A 178 -16.71 9.75 -19.27
CA THR A 178 -16.06 9.72 -17.97
C THR A 178 -16.85 10.62 -17.04
N ARG A 179 -17.25 10.06 -15.91
CA ARG A 179 -18.04 10.77 -14.93
C ARG A 179 -17.27 11.98 -14.36
N ALA A 180 -17.94 13.13 -14.24
CA ALA A 180 -17.39 14.34 -13.66
C ALA A 180 -16.90 14.10 -12.21
N ILE A 181 -15.79 14.73 -11.83
CA ILE A 181 -15.26 14.71 -10.44
C ILE A 181 -16.09 15.71 -9.63
N ARG A 182 -16.72 15.23 -8.53
CA ARG A 182 -17.65 16.00 -7.70
C ARG A 182 -17.16 16.24 -6.27
N GLY A 183 -15.86 16.05 -6.01
CA GLY A 183 -15.30 16.21 -4.68
C GLY A 183 -15.75 15.10 -3.72
N PHE A 184 -15.92 15.41 -2.42
CA PHE A 184 -16.26 14.40 -1.41
C PHE A 184 -17.57 13.65 -1.67
N SER A 185 -18.48 14.22 -2.44
CA SER A 185 -19.70 13.51 -2.86
C SER A 185 -19.41 12.27 -3.73
N ASP A 186 -18.24 12.19 -4.38
CA ASP A 186 -17.84 11.02 -5.16
C ASP A 186 -17.70 9.76 -4.29
N ILE A 187 -17.31 9.90 -3.02
CA ILE A 187 -17.20 8.77 -2.09
C ILE A 187 -18.57 8.11 -1.90
N PHE A 188 -19.57 8.93 -1.52
CA PHE A 188 -20.94 8.46 -1.31
C PHE A 188 -21.56 7.88 -2.55
N GLN A 189 -21.32 8.54 -3.68
CA GLN A 189 -21.91 8.13 -4.94
C GLN A 189 -21.26 6.83 -5.45
N THR A 190 -19.93 6.70 -5.33
CA THR A 190 -19.22 5.46 -5.67
C THR A 190 -19.72 4.30 -4.83
N PHE A 191 -19.92 4.54 -3.52
CA PHE A 191 -20.50 3.53 -2.65
C PHE A 191 -21.90 3.10 -3.12
N LYS A 192 -22.77 4.05 -3.48
CA LYS A 192 -24.10 3.76 -4.02
C LYS A 192 -24.04 2.98 -5.34
N ASP A 193 -23.14 3.35 -6.24
CA ASP A 193 -22.99 2.72 -7.56
C ASP A 193 -22.60 1.24 -7.43
N VAL A 194 -21.83 0.90 -6.40
CA VAL A 194 -21.39 -0.50 -6.14
C VAL A 194 -22.20 -1.22 -5.06
N ALA A 195 -23.18 -0.57 -4.43
CA ALA A 195 -23.93 -1.13 -3.30
C ALA A 195 -24.62 -2.47 -3.63
N ASN A 196 -25.05 -2.66 -4.87
CA ASN A 196 -25.66 -3.92 -5.33
C ASN A 196 -24.62 -5.02 -5.63
N ASN A 197 -23.34 -4.70 -5.72
CA ASN A 197 -22.28 -5.68 -5.93
C ASN A 197 -21.77 -6.22 -4.60
N ARG A 198 -22.36 -7.35 -4.17
CA ARG A 198 -22.04 -7.98 -2.87
C ARG A 198 -20.56 -8.28 -2.70
N VAL A 199 -19.83 -8.62 -3.79
CA VAL A 199 -18.41 -8.95 -3.70
C VAL A 199 -17.59 -7.69 -3.43
N ILE A 200 -17.81 -6.60 -4.16
CA ILE A 200 -17.07 -5.35 -3.93
C ILE A 200 -17.31 -4.85 -2.50
N ILE A 201 -18.56 -4.77 -2.07
CA ILE A 201 -18.92 -4.26 -0.75
C ILE A 201 -18.33 -5.17 0.36
N SER A 202 -18.53 -6.49 0.26
CA SER A 202 -18.01 -7.39 1.30
C SER A 202 -16.49 -7.37 1.39
N MET A 203 -15.77 -7.34 0.27
CA MET A 203 -14.30 -7.28 0.27
C MET A 203 -13.79 -5.93 0.77
N THR A 204 -14.44 -4.83 0.41
CA THR A 204 -14.07 -3.48 0.89
C THR A 204 -14.32 -3.35 2.40
N LEU A 205 -15.46 -3.81 2.89
CA LEU A 205 -15.76 -3.79 4.33
C LEU A 205 -14.84 -4.72 5.12
N LEU A 206 -14.56 -5.92 4.59
CA LEU A 206 -13.67 -6.87 5.23
C LEU A 206 -12.24 -6.33 5.31
N ALA A 207 -11.71 -5.76 4.22
CA ALA A 207 -10.42 -5.11 4.21
C ALA A 207 -10.36 -3.90 5.16
N GLY A 208 -11.46 -3.12 5.24
CA GLY A 208 -11.59 -2.02 6.18
C GLY A 208 -11.61 -2.48 7.64
N ALA A 209 -12.36 -3.52 7.97
CA ALA A 209 -12.38 -4.09 9.31
C ALA A 209 -11.00 -4.60 9.74
N VAL A 210 -10.32 -5.35 8.86
CA VAL A 210 -8.94 -5.79 9.12
C VAL A 210 -7.99 -4.60 9.30
N SER A 211 -8.11 -3.58 8.45
CA SER A 211 -7.29 -2.37 8.52
C SER A 211 -7.46 -1.64 9.87
N LEU A 212 -8.70 -1.57 10.37
CA LEU A 212 -9.05 -0.90 11.62
C LEU A 212 -8.61 -1.71 12.85
N PHE A 213 -8.96 -3.00 12.90
CA PHE A 213 -8.81 -3.81 14.12
C PHE A 213 -7.47 -4.56 14.20
N VAL A 214 -6.88 -4.94 13.07
CA VAL A 214 -5.60 -5.66 13.03
C VAL A 214 -4.48 -4.75 12.55
N GLY A 215 -4.65 -4.10 11.43
CA GLY A 215 -3.83 -3.07 10.77
C GLY A 215 -2.39 -2.96 11.26
N ASN A 216 -2.08 -1.89 11.96
CA ASN A 216 -0.77 -1.64 12.57
C ASN A 216 -0.73 -2.00 14.06
N ALA A 217 -1.84 -2.44 14.69
CA ALA A 217 -1.95 -2.58 16.13
C ALA A 217 -0.86 -3.50 16.71
N TYR A 218 -0.74 -4.74 16.19
CA TYR A 218 0.27 -5.68 16.68
C TYR A 218 1.70 -5.27 16.31
N GLN A 219 1.89 -4.56 15.18
CA GLN A 219 3.21 -4.08 14.76
C GLN A 219 3.69 -2.93 15.64
N ALA A 220 2.79 -2.05 16.08
CA ALA A 220 3.12 -0.96 17.01
C ALA A 220 3.58 -1.49 18.39
N GLN A 221 2.98 -2.58 18.83
CA GLN A 221 3.31 -3.24 20.11
C GLN A 221 4.46 -4.25 20.02
N MET A 222 5.00 -4.49 18.83
CA MET A 222 6.04 -5.50 18.61
C MET A 222 7.30 -5.33 19.50
N PRO A 223 7.77 -4.10 19.84
CA PRO A 223 8.89 -3.94 20.78
C PRO A 223 8.55 -4.46 22.19
N GLU A 224 7.31 -4.27 22.66
CA GLU A 224 6.84 -4.76 23.95
C GLU A 224 6.78 -6.29 23.96
N PHE A 225 6.15 -6.90 22.96
CA PHE A 225 6.18 -8.36 22.79
C PHE A 225 7.59 -8.94 22.76
N ALA A 226 8.53 -8.27 22.09
CA ALA A 226 9.92 -8.72 22.05
C ALA A 226 10.57 -8.67 23.44
N SER A 227 10.26 -7.65 24.23
CA SER A 227 10.73 -7.50 25.62
C SER A 227 10.13 -8.58 26.53
N ASP A 228 8.83 -8.83 26.43
CA ASP A 228 8.13 -9.84 27.24
C ASP A 228 8.63 -11.26 26.96
N LEU A 229 8.94 -11.54 25.70
CA LEU A 229 9.51 -12.81 25.30
C LEU A 229 10.98 -13.01 25.71
N GLY A 230 11.68 -11.95 26.16
CA GLY A 230 13.05 -12.01 26.71
C GLY A 230 13.78 -10.68 26.64
N ALA A 231 13.78 -9.96 27.75
CA ALA A 231 14.31 -8.60 27.89
C ALA A 231 15.80 -8.43 27.54
N THR A 232 16.65 -9.44 27.80
CA THR A 232 18.09 -9.36 27.53
C THR A 232 18.45 -9.36 26.04
N GLU A 233 17.55 -9.83 25.18
CA GLU A 233 17.74 -9.94 23.72
C GLU A 233 16.66 -9.21 22.95
N ALA A 234 16.01 -8.20 23.54
CA ALA A 234 14.83 -7.55 22.97
C ALA A 234 15.04 -7.04 21.52
N THR A 235 16.20 -6.47 21.19
CA THR A 235 16.50 -5.99 19.84
C THR A 235 16.58 -7.12 18.81
N PHE A 236 17.23 -8.23 19.18
CA PHE A 236 17.30 -9.42 18.31
C PHE A 236 15.92 -10.02 18.11
N ARG A 237 15.15 -10.20 19.19
CA ARG A 237 13.80 -10.78 19.15
C ARG A 237 12.83 -9.92 18.37
N TYR A 238 12.87 -8.60 18.54
CA TYR A 238 12.11 -7.65 17.73
C TYR A 238 12.37 -7.84 16.23
N THR A 239 13.64 -7.87 15.84
CA THR A 239 14.03 -8.06 14.44
C THR A 239 13.60 -9.43 13.91
N ALA A 240 13.75 -10.48 14.70
CA ALA A 240 13.35 -11.84 14.33
C ALA A 240 11.84 -11.98 14.15
N LEU A 241 11.04 -11.38 15.03
CA LEU A 241 9.56 -11.38 14.92
C LEU A 241 9.09 -10.68 13.64
N LEU A 242 9.64 -9.48 13.35
CA LEU A 242 9.31 -8.77 12.09
C LEU A 242 9.75 -9.57 10.87
N THR A 243 10.95 -10.18 10.93
CA THR A 243 11.46 -10.98 9.82
C THR A 243 10.62 -12.24 9.59
N ALA A 244 10.12 -12.89 10.65
CA ALA A 244 9.25 -14.05 10.52
C ALA A 244 7.97 -13.73 9.76
N GLY A 245 7.28 -12.62 10.09
CA GLY A 245 6.09 -12.17 9.35
C GLY A 245 6.40 -11.86 7.88
N ALA A 246 7.48 -11.12 7.62
CA ALA A 246 7.90 -10.81 6.27
C ALA A 246 8.30 -12.06 5.45
N ALA A 247 9.00 -13.02 6.08
CA ALA A 247 9.34 -14.30 5.44
C ALA A 247 8.09 -15.12 5.08
N GLY A 248 7.08 -15.13 5.97
CA GLY A 248 5.78 -15.75 5.69
C GLY A 248 5.07 -15.12 4.49
N ALA A 249 5.04 -13.79 4.43
CA ALA A 249 4.46 -13.07 3.30
C ALA A 249 5.22 -13.33 1.98
N LEU A 250 6.55 -13.38 2.02
CA LEU A 250 7.35 -13.75 0.85
C LEU A 250 7.10 -15.19 0.40
N ALA A 251 7.01 -16.13 1.35
CA ALA A 251 6.66 -17.52 1.08
C ALA A 251 5.28 -17.63 0.41
N ALA A 252 4.28 -16.85 0.88
CA ALA A 252 2.98 -16.79 0.23
C ALA A 252 3.08 -16.29 -1.21
N GLY A 253 3.81 -15.19 -1.45
CA GLY A 253 4.02 -14.64 -2.79
C GLY A 253 4.60 -15.69 -3.75
N ILE A 254 5.64 -16.39 -3.33
CA ILE A 254 6.33 -17.39 -4.15
C ILE A 254 5.48 -18.65 -4.35
N ILE A 255 4.97 -19.23 -3.26
CA ILE A 255 4.24 -20.52 -3.31
C ILE A 255 2.94 -20.39 -4.10
N LEU A 256 2.18 -19.32 -3.84
CA LEU A 256 0.90 -19.10 -4.52
C LEU A 256 1.09 -18.75 -6.00
N GLU A 257 2.23 -18.13 -6.37
CA GLU A 257 2.55 -17.85 -7.77
C GLU A 257 2.94 -19.12 -8.52
N ILE A 258 3.90 -19.90 -8.00
CA ILE A 258 4.39 -21.13 -8.66
C ILE A 258 3.27 -22.15 -8.84
N ARG A 259 2.37 -22.27 -7.87
CA ARG A 259 1.35 -23.33 -7.85
C ARG A 259 0.00 -22.88 -8.39
N SER A 260 -0.24 -21.60 -8.67
CA SER A 260 -1.56 -21.02 -9.05
C SER A 260 -2.70 -21.53 -8.14
N LEU A 261 -2.39 -21.69 -6.84
CA LEU A 261 -3.15 -22.52 -5.91
C LEU A 261 -4.53 -21.99 -5.51
N MET A 262 -4.82 -20.72 -5.76
CA MET A 262 -6.06 -20.12 -5.25
C MET A 262 -6.74 -19.27 -6.34
N LEU A 263 -7.91 -19.74 -6.77
CA LEU A 263 -8.80 -18.91 -7.57
C LEU A 263 -9.38 -17.78 -6.71
N PRO A 264 -9.62 -16.56 -7.27
CA PRO A 264 -10.15 -15.43 -6.53
C PRO A 264 -11.62 -15.67 -6.14
N GLN A 265 -11.84 -16.05 -4.89
CA GLN A 265 -13.16 -16.35 -4.32
C GLN A 265 -13.35 -15.62 -2.99
N ALA A 266 -14.53 -15.00 -2.81
CA ALA A 266 -14.87 -14.29 -1.58
C ALA A 266 -14.82 -15.21 -0.34
N ARG A 267 -15.28 -16.45 -0.47
CA ARG A 267 -15.24 -17.45 0.62
C ARG A 267 -13.82 -17.71 1.10
N THR A 268 -12.86 -17.82 0.18
CA THR A 268 -11.45 -18.02 0.50
C THR A 268 -10.90 -16.82 1.29
N ALA A 269 -11.24 -15.60 0.90
CA ALA A 269 -10.83 -14.39 1.62
C ALA A 269 -11.37 -14.37 3.07
N PHE A 270 -12.63 -14.78 3.29
CA PHE A 270 -13.18 -14.89 4.64
C PHE A 270 -12.47 -15.94 5.49
N VAL A 271 -12.16 -17.11 4.95
CA VAL A 271 -11.41 -18.15 5.67
C VAL A 271 -10.00 -17.66 6.02
N GLN A 272 -9.33 -17.03 5.06
CA GLN A 272 -7.98 -16.48 5.28
C GLN A 272 -7.92 -15.46 6.41
N VAL A 273 -8.88 -14.53 6.47
CA VAL A 273 -8.90 -13.53 7.54
C VAL A 273 -9.21 -14.13 8.90
N LEU A 274 -10.12 -15.10 8.97
CA LEU A 274 -10.41 -15.82 10.23
C LEU A 274 -9.17 -16.55 10.74
N LEU A 275 -8.48 -17.29 9.88
CA LEU A 275 -7.24 -17.99 10.24
C LEU A 275 -6.15 -16.99 10.63
N TRP A 276 -6.03 -15.85 9.92
CA TRP A 276 -5.08 -14.79 10.27
C TRP A 276 -5.36 -14.23 11.66
N CYS A 277 -6.62 -13.89 11.97
CA CYS A 277 -6.99 -13.42 13.30
C CYS A 277 -6.68 -14.47 14.39
N CYS A 278 -6.93 -15.76 14.14
CA CYS A 278 -6.57 -16.82 15.07
C CYS A 278 -5.05 -16.88 15.32
N LEU A 279 -4.23 -16.73 14.27
CA LEU A 279 -2.78 -16.75 14.39
C LEU A 279 -2.25 -15.52 15.16
N ILE A 280 -2.79 -14.33 14.90
CA ILE A 280 -2.42 -13.12 15.66
C ILE A 280 -2.84 -13.25 17.13
N THR A 281 -4.03 -13.80 17.40
CA THR A 281 -4.46 -14.09 18.77
C THR A 281 -3.53 -15.11 19.44
N GLY A 282 -3.16 -16.19 18.75
CA GLY A 282 -2.20 -17.18 19.25
C GLY A 282 -0.82 -16.56 19.51
N PHE A 283 -0.37 -15.66 18.65
CA PHE A 283 0.85 -14.88 18.86
C PHE A 283 0.76 -14.01 20.14
N ALA A 284 -0.34 -13.29 20.34
CA ALA A 284 -0.52 -12.42 21.50
C ALA A 284 -0.62 -13.18 22.84
N LEU A 285 -1.04 -14.43 22.81
CA LEU A 285 -1.21 -15.26 24.01
C LEU A 285 0.02 -16.15 24.31
N THR A 286 0.98 -16.27 23.41
CA THR A 286 2.11 -17.18 23.60
C THR A 286 3.25 -16.53 24.42
N ASN A 287 3.80 -17.31 25.35
CA ASN A 287 5.01 -16.95 26.08
C ASN A 287 6.28 -17.60 25.47
N SER A 288 6.14 -18.32 24.37
CA SER A 288 7.26 -18.99 23.70
C SER A 288 7.71 -18.23 22.47
N PHE A 289 8.95 -17.79 22.47
CA PHE A 289 9.54 -17.08 21.33
C PHE A 289 9.48 -17.89 20.02
N TYR A 290 9.72 -19.17 20.05
CA TYR A 290 9.67 -20.03 18.86
C TYR A 290 8.24 -20.19 18.32
N LEU A 291 7.25 -20.34 19.20
CA LEU A 291 5.86 -20.35 18.78
C LEU A 291 5.41 -19.00 18.22
N ALA A 292 5.89 -17.89 18.78
CA ALA A 292 5.65 -16.55 18.27
C ALA A 292 6.16 -16.39 16.82
N LEU A 293 7.36 -16.90 16.51
CA LEU A 293 7.91 -16.89 15.14
C LEU A 293 7.04 -17.70 14.18
N ILE A 294 6.58 -18.88 14.60
CA ILE A 294 5.71 -19.76 13.79
C ILE A 294 4.36 -19.07 13.50
N PHE A 295 3.73 -18.51 14.55
CA PHE A 295 2.48 -17.79 14.38
C PHE A 295 2.62 -16.59 13.44
N LEU A 296 3.66 -15.78 13.59
CA LEU A 296 3.90 -14.62 12.75
C LEU A 296 4.25 -15.00 11.31
N PHE A 297 4.99 -16.09 11.08
CA PHE A 297 5.26 -16.59 9.75
C PHE A 297 3.95 -16.93 9.00
N PHE A 298 3.09 -17.74 9.61
CA PHE A 298 1.80 -18.09 9.00
C PHE A 298 0.84 -16.89 8.95
N ALA A 299 0.88 -15.97 9.91
CA ALA A 299 0.12 -14.73 9.87
C ALA A 299 0.52 -13.87 8.67
N GLY A 300 1.82 -13.68 8.42
CA GLY A 300 2.32 -12.96 7.26
C GLY A 300 1.95 -13.63 5.93
N PHE A 301 2.00 -14.97 5.88
CA PHE A 301 1.52 -15.75 4.72
C PHE A 301 0.04 -15.46 4.41
N LEU A 302 -0.81 -15.50 5.43
CA LEU A 302 -2.24 -15.25 5.25
C LEU A 302 -2.55 -13.77 4.98
N GLU A 303 -1.81 -12.84 5.57
CA GLU A 303 -1.94 -11.40 5.33
C GLU A 303 -1.74 -11.07 3.84
N LEU A 304 -0.62 -11.49 3.25
CA LEU A 304 -0.35 -11.23 1.83
C LEU A 304 -1.39 -11.91 0.94
N SER A 305 -1.72 -13.17 1.25
CA SER A 305 -2.71 -13.95 0.49
C SER A 305 -4.09 -13.28 0.54
N PHE A 306 -4.55 -12.85 1.71
CA PHE A 306 -5.81 -12.14 1.92
C PHE A 306 -5.84 -10.80 1.19
N ASN A 307 -4.80 -9.96 1.37
CA ASN A 307 -4.72 -8.65 0.73
C ASN A 307 -4.72 -8.75 -0.80
N SER A 308 -3.96 -9.67 -1.36
CA SER A 308 -3.95 -9.90 -2.82
C SER A 308 -5.29 -10.43 -3.32
N MET A 309 -5.93 -11.33 -2.59
CA MET A 309 -7.24 -11.90 -2.93
C MET A 309 -8.33 -10.84 -2.95
N THR A 310 -8.45 -10.05 -1.89
CA THR A 310 -9.48 -9.00 -1.77
C THR A 310 -9.30 -7.91 -2.81
N GLN A 311 -8.07 -7.47 -3.05
CA GLN A 311 -7.74 -6.49 -4.07
C GLN A 311 -8.08 -7.00 -5.48
N THR A 312 -7.72 -8.23 -5.80
CA THR A 312 -8.03 -8.86 -7.10
C THR A 312 -9.55 -8.96 -7.32
N LEU A 313 -10.30 -9.43 -6.31
CA LEU A 313 -11.76 -9.56 -6.40
C LEU A 313 -12.45 -8.22 -6.66
N VAL A 314 -12.00 -7.16 -5.98
CA VAL A 314 -12.54 -5.81 -6.19
C VAL A 314 -12.23 -5.31 -7.59
N GLN A 315 -11.00 -5.46 -8.06
CA GLN A 315 -10.58 -5.01 -9.39
C GLN A 315 -11.28 -5.75 -10.53
N LEU A 316 -11.45 -7.07 -10.40
CA LEU A 316 -12.15 -7.89 -11.42
C LEU A 316 -13.64 -7.57 -11.51
N ARG A 317 -14.26 -7.11 -10.43
CA ARG A 317 -15.70 -6.82 -10.38
C ARG A 317 -16.01 -5.34 -10.56
N ALA A 318 -15.01 -4.47 -10.55
CA ALA A 318 -15.19 -3.04 -10.73
C ALA A 318 -15.65 -2.72 -12.15
N PRO A 319 -16.75 -1.92 -12.33
CA PRO A 319 -17.18 -1.45 -13.64
C PRO A 319 -16.08 -0.60 -14.29
N ASP A 320 -15.83 -0.79 -15.58
CA ASP A 320 -14.74 -0.12 -16.31
C ASP A 320 -14.78 1.41 -16.21
N GLN A 321 -15.98 2.00 -16.22
CA GLN A 321 -16.20 3.45 -16.21
C GLN A 321 -15.79 4.14 -14.89
N ILE A 322 -15.81 3.40 -13.78
CA ILE A 322 -15.54 3.90 -12.43
C ILE A 322 -14.53 3.01 -11.68
N ARG A 323 -13.73 2.23 -12.43
CA ARG A 323 -12.77 1.28 -11.83
C ARG A 323 -11.81 1.95 -10.88
N GLY A 324 -11.26 3.11 -11.24
CA GLY A 324 -10.36 3.87 -10.39
C GLY A 324 -11.02 4.34 -9.10
N ARG A 325 -12.26 4.82 -9.15
CA ARG A 325 -13.04 5.20 -7.97
C ARG A 325 -13.29 4.01 -7.04
N VAL A 326 -13.64 2.85 -7.60
CA VAL A 326 -13.86 1.62 -6.84
C VAL A 326 -12.57 1.16 -6.17
N ILE A 327 -11.46 1.18 -6.90
CA ILE A 327 -10.13 0.91 -6.34
C ILE A 327 -9.77 1.95 -5.27
N GLY A 328 -10.10 3.23 -5.50
CA GLY A 328 -9.93 4.29 -4.51
C GLY A 328 -10.74 4.05 -3.23
N LEU A 329 -12.00 3.60 -3.35
CA LEU A 329 -12.85 3.24 -2.21
C LEU A 329 -12.26 2.05 -1.42
N PHE A 330 -11.79 1.02 -2.11
CA PHE A 330 -11.09 -0.10 -1.50
C PHE A 330 -9.79 0.35 -0.80
N THR A 331 -9.00 1.21 -1.44
CA THR A 331 -7.75 1.74 -0.88
C THR A 331 -8.01 2.62 0.35
N SER A 332 -9.05 3.46 0.30
CA SER A 332 -9.49 4.25 1.46
C SER A 332 -9.83 3.35 2.65
N SER A 333 -10.52 2.23 2.43
CA SER A 333 -10.85 1.26 3.49
C SER A 333 -9.62 0.47 3.94
N SER A 334 -8.85 -0.11 3.02
CA SER A 334 -7.76 -1.03 3.34
C SER A 334 -6.49 -0.36 3.88
N LEU A 335 -6.23 0.88 3.51
CA LEU A 335 -5.06 1.65 3.96
C LEU A 335 -5.45 2.83 4.85
N GLY A 336 -6.51 3.57 4.49
CA GLY A 336 -6.90 4.77 5.22
C GLY A 336 -7.34 4.49 6.65
N LEU A 337 -8.07 3.41 6.91
CA LEU A 337 -8.51 3.03 8.26
C LEU A 337 -7.36 2.58 9.17
N LYS A 338 -6.15 2.31 8.65
CA LYS A 338 -4.94 2.09 9.46
C LYS A 338 -4.59 3.28 10.35
N THR A 339 -5.08 4.49 10.01
CA THR A 339 -4.95 5.69 10.87
C THR A 339 -5.43 5.45 12.30
N PHE A 340 -6.49 4.66 12.45
CA PHE A 340 -7.13 4.40 13.75
C PHE A 340 -6.70 3.07 14.38
N SER A 341 -5.85 2.30 13.69
CA SER A 341 -5.37 1.01 14.19
C SER A 341 -4.25 1.22 15.21
N GLY A 342 -4.45 0.74 16.41
CA GLY A 342 -3.45 0.83 17.49
C GLY A 342 -3.60 2.07 18.39
N ILE A 343 -4.76 2.76 18.31
CA ILE A 343 -5.17 3.81 19.26
C ILE A 343 -5.93 3.17 20.42
#